data_08d53b3fe4ab1ce5509330dfd9a6bdff
#
_entry.id   08d53b3fe4ab1ce5509330dfd9a6bdff
#
_cell.length_a   1.000
_cell.length_b   1.000
_cell.length_c   1.000
_cell.angle_alpha   90.00
_cell.angle_beta   90.00
_cell.angle_gamma   90.00
#
_symmetry.space_group_name_H-M   'P 1'
#
loop_
_entity.id
_entity.type
_entity.pdbx_description
1 polymer ?
#
loop_
_entity_poly.entity_id
_entity_poly.type
_entity_poly.pdbx_seq_one_letter_code
_entity_poly.pdbx_strand_id
1 'polypeptide(L)'
;QKLFPGHFSNIIFVSIGVIDAATMKGVQEVDRLREQTQESLRSYVDLAHRFGLAAESRMAIGTDVLDEGEELCSAIAAEFPMALFFLGKLIFERERFFHRILHNETAYQLQRRLQFAGLNAMVLSVRVLEPIEMPQFSSDAA
;
A
#
# COMPACT_ATOMS: atom_id res chain seq x y z
N GLN A 1 12.79 7.56 0.13
CA GLN A 1 14.08 8.06 -0.40
C GLN A 1 14.96 8.75 0.65
N LYS A 2 14.39 9.48 1.61
CA LYS A 2 15.19 10.12 2.68
C LYS A 2 15.99 9.14 3.53
N LEU A 3 15.50 7.89 3.70
CA LEU A 3 16.17 6.85 4.47
C LEU A 3 17.26 6.12 3.65
N PHE A 4 17.12 6.04 2.32
CA PHE A 4 18.00 5.31 1.43
C PHE A 4 18.23 6.09 0.13
N PRO A 5 18.94 7.23 0.15
CA PRO A 5 19.12 8.07 -1.03
C PRO A 5 19.95 7.34 -2.09
N GLY A 6 19.39 7.24 -3.31
CA GLY A 6 20.08 6.66 -4.46
C GLY A 6 20.23 5.13 -4.48
N HIS A 7 19.66 4.41 -3.51
CA HIS A 7 19.76 2.94 -3.45
C HIS A 7 18.66 2.22 -4.24
N PHE A 8 17.55 2.88 -4.48
CA PHE A 8 16.42 2.31 -5.20
C PHE A 8 16.16 3.09 -6.49
N SER A 9 16.09 2.38 -7.60
CA SER A 9 15.82 2.94 -8.94
C SER A 9 14.35 2.85 -9.33
N ASN A 10 13.61 1.92 -8.73
CA ASN A 10 12.21 1.67 -9.02
C ASN A 10 11.42 1.43 -7.73
N ILE A 11 10.16 1.84 -7.70
CA ILE A 11 9.23 1.63 -6.59
C ILE A 11 8.02 0.87 -7.12
N ILE A 12 7.66 -0.23 -6.46
CA ILE A 12 6.45 -0.97 -6.76
C ILE A 12 5.49 -0.82 -5.59
N PHE A 13 4.37 -0.14 -5.83
CA PHE A 13 3.29 -0.05 -4.85
C PHE A 13 2.44 -1.30 -4.91
N VAL A 14 2.25 -1.93 -3.76
CA VAL A 14 1.50 -3.19 -3.63
C VAL A 14 0.27 -2.97 -2.77
N SER A 15 -0.86 -3.47 -3.21
CA SER A 15 -2.09 -3.51 -2.41
C SER A 15 -2.78 -4.86 -2.53
N ILE A 16 -3.39 -5.29 -1.43
CA ILE A 16 -4.16 -6.54 -1.36
C ILE A 16 -5.57 -6.18 -0.94
N GLY A 17 -6.52 -6.42 -1.84
CA GLY A 17 -7.95 -6.30 -1.55
C GLY A 17 -8.47 -7.59 -0.90
N VAL A 18 -9.04 -7.47 0.30
CA VAL A 18 -9.59 -8.63 1.01
C VAL A 18 -11.10 -8.72 0.80
N ILE A 19 -11.55 -9.86 0.29
CA ILE A 19 -12.95 -10.19 0.14
C ILE A 19 -13.45 -10.83 1.45
N ASP A 20 -14.37 -10.17 2.12
CA ASP A 20 -15.09 -10.79 3.23
C ASP A 20 -16.29 -11.58 2.67
N ALA A 21 -16.15 -12.90 2.60
CA ALA A 21 -17.17 -13.80 2.07
C ALA A 21 -18.51 -13.73 2.84
N ALA A 22 -18.52 -13.22 4.07
CA ALA A 22 -19.73 -13.06 4.87
C ALA A 22 -20.54 -11.80 4.50
N THR A 23 -19.87 -10.77 4.00
CA THR A 23 -20.50 -9.46 3.74
C THR A 23 -20.59 -9.12 2.26
N MET A 24 -19.73 -9.66 1.40
CA MET A 24 -19.74 -9.40 -0.04
C MET A 24 -20.74 -10.31 -0.77
N LYS A 25 -21.82 -9.71 -1.24
CA LYS A 25 -22.93 -10.40 -1.91
C LYS A 25 -22.92 -10.21 -3.43
N GLY A 26 -21.79 -10.42 -4.10
CA GLY A 26 -21.81 -10.48 -5.56
C GLY A 26 -20.54 -9.98 -6.26
N VAL A 27 -20.46 -10.28 -7.56
CA VAL A 27 -19.36 -9.92 -8.46
C VAL A 27 -19.16 -8.40 -8.52
N GLN A 28 -20.23 -7.62 -8.46
CA GLN A 28 -20.17 -6.14 -8.52
C GLN A 28 -19.39 -5.50 -7.36
N GLU A 29 -19.44 -6.10 -6.16
CA GLU A 29 -18.67 -5.59 -5.01
C GLU A 29 -17.18 -5.88 -5.14
N VAL A 30 -16.83 -7.02 -5.71
CA VAL A 30 -15.44 -7.37 -6.02
C VAL A 30 -14.87 -6.43 -7.08
N ASP A 31 -15.64 -6.14 -8.13
CA ASP A 31 -15.23 -5.20 -9.18
C ASP A 31 -15.05 -3.79 -8.62
N ARG A 32 -15.95 -3.33 -7.75
CA ARG A 32 -15.81 -2.04 -7.06
C ARG A 32 -14.56 -2.00 -6.18
N LEU A 33 -14.29 -3.06 -5.41
CA LEU A 33 -13.07 -3.15 -4.60
C LEU A 33 -11.83 -3.06 -5.48
N ARG A 34 -11.83 -3.74 -6.61
CA ARG A 34 -10.75 -3.72 -7.60
C ARG A 34 -10.52 -2.32 -8.15
N GLU A 35 -11.57 -1.64 -8.59
CA GLU A 35 -11.50 -0.28 -9.13
C GLU A 35 -10.96 0.71 -8.09
N GLN A 36 -11.49 0.70 -6.87
CA GLN A 36 -11.04 1.57 -5.78
C GLN A 36 -9.58 1.33 -5.42
N THR A 37 -9.17 0.07 -5.32
CA THR A 37 -7.78 -0.29 -5.03
C THR A 37 -6.84 0.19 -6.13
N GLN A 38 -7.24 0.02 -7.38
CA GLN A 38 -6.46 0.45 -8.54
C GLN A 38 -6.35 1.99 -8.61
N GLU A 39 -7.43 2.71 -8.33
CA GLU A 39 -7.41 4.18 -8.29
C GLU A 39 -6.48 4.71 -7.20
N SER A 40 -6.54 4.12 -6.00
CA SER A 40 -5.62 4.45 -4.91
C SER A 40 -4.16 4.22 -5.30
N LEU A 41 -3.86 3.07 -5.91
CA LEU A 41 -2.51 2.74 -6.36
C LEU A 41 -2.01 3.70 -7.45
N ARG A 42 -2.86 4.12 -8.39
CA ARG A 42 -2.51 5.13 -9.40
C ARG A 42 -2.06 6.44 -8.75
N SER A 43 -2.78 6.89 -7.73
CA SER A 43 -2.42 8.12 -7.01
C SER A 43 -1.02 8.06 -6.39
N TYR A 44 -0.59 6.90 -5.88
CA TYR A 44 0.78 6.73 -5.37
C TYR A 44 1.83 6.69 -6.48
N VAL A 45 1.53 6.02 -7.60
CA VAL A 45 2.42 6.00 -8.77
C VAL A 45 2.60 7.41 -9.31
N ASP A 46 1.52 8.17 -9.48
CA ASP A 46 1.57 9.56 -9.95
C ASP A 46 2.36 10.46 -8.98
N LEU A 47 2.22 10.24 -7.69
CA LEU A 47 2.99 10.95 -6.69
C LEU A 47 4.49 10.65 -6.81
N ALA A 48 4.86 9.37 -6.98
CA ALA A 48 6.25 8.97 -7.16
C ALA A 48 6.86 9.58 -8.43
N HIS A 49 6.11 9.59 -9.53
CA HIS A 49 6.53 10.22 -10.78
C HIS A 49 6.79 11.72 -10.62
N ARG A 50 5.95 12.44 -9.84
CA ARG A 50 6.18 13.87 -9.52
C ARG A 50 7.48 14.11 -8.76
N PHE A 51 7.96 13.11 -8.02
CA PHE A 51 9.27 13.14 -7.36
C PHE A 51 10.41 12.62 -8.24
N GLY A 52 10.15 12.34 -9.53
CA GLY A 52 11.15 11.85 -10.47
C GLY A 52 11.56 10.39 -10.23
N LEU A 53 10.70 9.60 -9.57
CA LEU A 53 10.94 8.20 -9.28
C LEU A 53 10.22 7.32 -10.32
N ALA A 54 10.90 6.32 -10.85
CA ALA A 54 10.23 5.27 -11.61
C ALA A 54 9.34 4.47 -10.65
N ALA A 55 8.07 4.31 -11.01
CA ALA A 55 7.12 3.63 -10.16
C ALA A 55 6.07 2.87 -10.97
N GLU A 56 5.64 1.76 -10.42
CA GLU A 56 4.54 0.95 -10.93
C GLU A 56 3.72 0.39 -9.76
N SER A 57 2.63 -0.30 -10.07
CA SER A 57 1.79 -0.90 -9.05
C SER A 57 1.43 -2.34 -9.38
N ARG A 58 1.22 -3.14 -8.34
CA ARG A 58 0.70 -4.50 -8.39
C ARG A 58 -0.41 -4.64 -7.35
N MET A 59 -1.41 -5.46 -7.65
CA MET A 59 -2.49 -5.76 -6.72
C MET A 59 -2.89 -7.21 -6.78
N ALA A 60 -3.33 -7.75 -5.65
CA ALA A 60 -4.03 -9.01 -5.54
C ALA A 60 -5.40 -8.79 -4.87
N ILE A 61 -6.33 -9.67 -5.13
CA ILE A 61 -7.64 -9.69 -4.46
C ILE A 61 -7.94 -11.14 -4.08
N GLY A 62 -8.16 -11.36 -2.82
CA GLY A 62 -8.49 -12.69 -2.31
C GLY A 62 -9.13 -12.65 -0.93
N THR A 63 -9.24 -13.80 -0.30
CA THR A 63 -9.90 -13.94 1.01
C THR A 63 -8.93 -13.91 2.19
N ASP A 64 -7.65 -14.18 1.94
CA ASP A 64 -6.60 -14.15 2.96
C ASP A 64 -5.45 -13.21 2.54
N VAL A 65 -5.24 -12.17 3.34
CA VAL A 65 -4.23 -11.15 3.07
C VAL A 65 -2.79 -11.70 3.16
N LEU A 66 -2.56 -12.71 3.98
CA LEU A 66 -1.22 -13.28 4.16
C LEU A 66 -0.85 -14.17 2.98
N ASP A 67 -1.77 -15.00 2.52
CA ASP A 67 -1.56 -15.89 1.39
C ASP A 67 -1.40 -15.09 0.09
N GLU A 68 -2.31 -14.15 -0.18
CA GLU A 68 -2.23 -13.25 -1.33
C GLU A 68 -0.97 -12.36 -1.30
N GLY A 69 -0.59 -11.90 -0.10
CA GLY A 69 0.60 -11.08 0.10
C GLY A 69 1.89 -11.84 -0.16
N GLU A 70 1.99 -13.07 0.32
CA GLU A 70 3.14 -13.94 0.11
C GLU A 70 3.30 -14.30 -1.38
N GLU A 71 2.20 -14.67 -2.06
CA GLU A 71 2.21 -15.00 -3.47
C GLU A 71 2.61 -13.80 -4.33
N LEU A 72 2.00 -12.64 -4.10
CA LEU A 72 2.29 -11.41 -4.84
C LEU A 72 3.73 -10.94 -4.63
N CYS A 73 4.23 -10.94 -3.40
CA CYS A 73 5.62 -10.57 -3.12
C CYS A 73 6.62 -11.56 -3.72
N SER A 74 6.29 -12.86 -3.72
CA SER A 74 7.13 -13.88 -4.34
C SER A 74 7.21 -13.71 -5.87
N ALA A 75 6.09 -13.39 -6.52
CA ALA A 75 6.06 -13.08 -7.94
C ALA A 75 6.91 -11.82 -8.27
N ILE A 76 6.80 -10.76 -7.46
CA ILE A 76 7.62 -9.55 -7.61
C ILE A 76 9.11 -9.86 -7.39
N ALA A 77 9.46 -10.68 -6.41
CA ALA A 77 10.85 -11.05 -6.14
C ALA A 77 11.46 -11.89 -7.26
N ALA A 78 10.67 -12.71 -7.94
CA ALA A 78 11.10 -13.46 -9.11
C ALA A 78 11.44 -12.54 -10.31
N GLU A 79 10.69 -11.44 -10.47
CA GLU A 79 10.93 -10.42 -11.48
C GLU A 79 12.08 -9.47 -11.07
N PHE A 80 12.16 -9.14 -9.77
CA PHE A 80 13.14 -8.23 -9.19
C PHE A 80 13.91 -8.89 -8.04
N PRO A 81 14.97 -9.68 -8.32
CA PRO A 81 15.68 -10.48 -7.30
C PRO A 81 16.30 -9.67 -6.14
N MET A 82 16.52 -8.37 -6.35
CA MET A 82 17.06 -7.44 -5.33
C MET A 82 15.97 -6.64 -4.62
N ALA A 83 14.71 -7.05 -4.74
CA ALA A 83 13.59 -6.36 -4.11
C ALA A 83 13.73 -6.34 -2.57
N LEU A 84 13.39 -5.20 -1.98
CA LEU A 84 13.23 -5.02 -0.55
C LEU A 84 11.78 -4.61 -0.28
N PHE A 85 11.08 -5.41 0.52
CA PHE A 85 9.67 -5.19 0.83
C PHE A 85 9.53 -4.34 2.09
N PHE A 86 8.84 -3.22 1.95
CA PHE A 86 8.45 -2.37 3.06
C PHE A 86 6.96 -2.58 3.36
N LEU A 87 6.70 -3.15 4.53
CA LEU A 87 5.35 -3.35 5.03
C LEU A 87 5.02 -2.23 6.00
N GLY A 88 3.90 -1.57 5.82
CA GLY A 88 3.54 -0.44 6.65
C GLY A 88 2.05 -0.28 6.81
N LYS A 89 1.65 0.35 7.90
CA LYS A 89 0.30 0.85 8.09
C LYS A 89 0.26 2.27 7.55
N LEU A 90 -0.35 2.47 6.38
CA LEU A 90 -0.76 3.79 5.95
C LEU A 90 -2.02 4.17 6.72
N ILE A 91 -1.92 5.08 7.68
CA ILE A 91 -3.06 5.60 8.42
C ILE A 91 -3.55 6.83 7.66
N PHE A 92 -4.62 6.68 6.88
CA PHE A 92 -5.37 7.80 6.32
C PHE A 92 -6.50 8.15 7.28
N GLU A 93 -6.54 9.38 7.76
CA GLU A 93 -7.53 9.82 8.76
C GLU A 93 -8.97 9.92 8.23
N ARG A 94 -9.20 9.87 6.92
CA ARG A 94 -10.52 10.10 6.30
C ARG A 94 -11.24 8.89 5.72
N GLU A 95 -10.68 7.70 5.70
CA GLU A 95 -11.35 6.56 5.09
C GLU A 95 -11.81 5.52 6.10
N ARG A 96 -13.07 5.63 6.50
CA ARG A 96 -13.76 4.68 7.40
C ARG A 96 -13.82 3.24 6.87
N PHE A 97 -13.49 2.99 5.59
CA PHE A 97 -13.56 1.67 4.95
C PHE A 97 -12.26 0.87 5.02
N PHE A 98 -11.10 1.52 5.18
CA PHE A 98 -9.80 0.84 5.22
C PHE A 98 -9.32 0.44 6.62
N HIS A 99 -10.10 0.68 7.67
CA HIS A 99 -9.74 0.31 9.04
C HIS A 99 -9.59 -1.20 9.30
N ARG A 100 -9.88 -2.05 8.30
CA ARG A 100 -9.80 -3.51 8.42
C ARG A 100 -8.56 -4.14 7.82
N ILE A 101 -7.72 -3.40 7.08
CA ILE A 101 -6.81 -4.05 6.13
C ILE A 101 -5.45 -4.42 6.70
N LEU A 102 -4.94 -3.76 7.71
CA LEU A 102 -3.69 -4.20 8.35
C LEU A 102 -3.70 -3.81 9.84
N HIS A 103 -4.19 -4.70 10.66
CA HIS A 103 -3.78 -4.68 12.06
C HIS A 103 -2.24 -4.77 12.09
N ASN A 104 -1.60 -4.08 13.02
CA ASN A 104 -0.14 -4.14 13.18
C ASN A 104 0.39 -5.58 13.16
N GLU A 105 -0.40 -6.51 13.68
CA GLU A 105 -0.12 -7.95 13.70
C GLU A 105 0.01 -8.57 12.30
N THR A 106 -0.87 -8.21 11.36
CA THR A 106 -0.82 -8.74 9.98
C THR A 106 0.46 -8.35 9.25
N ALA A 107 0.94 -7.10 9.43
CA ALA A 107 2.19 -6.66 8.83
C ALA A 107 3.39 -7.47 9.35
N TYR A 108 3.44 -7.76 10.65
CA TYR A 108 4.50 -8.59 11.23
C TYR A 108 4.39 -10.05 10.83
N GLN A 109 3.16 -10.59 10.72
CA GLN A 109 2.95 -11.95 10.25
C GLN A 109 3.38 -12.10 8.79
N LEU A 110 3.03 -11.16 7.93
CA LEU A 110 3.47 -11.15 6.53
C LEU A 110 4.99 -11.00 6.43
N GLN A 111 5.59 -10.08 7.19
CA GLN A 111 7.05 -9.94 7.25
C GLN A 111 7.71 -11.29 7.57
N ARG A 112 7.21 -11.98 8.58
CA ARG A 112 7.75 -13.27 9.00
C ARG A 112 7.64 -14.32 7.90
N ARG A 113 6.49 -14.42 7.21
CA ARG A 113 6.30 -15.33 6.08
C ARG A 113 7.27 -15.03 4.95
N LEU A 114 7.41 -13.77 4.55
CA LEU A 114 8.34 -13.35 3.50
C LEU A 114 9.79 -13.68 3.86
N GLN A 115 10.20 -13.48 5.11
CA GLN A 115 11.54 -13.84 5.58
C GLN A 115 11.78 -15.35 5.56
N PHE A 116 10.77 -16.18 5.91
CA PHE A 116 10.88 -17.63 5.78
C PHE A 116 10.95 -18.08 4.31
N ALA A 117 10.32 -17.35 3.39
CA ALA A 117 10.46 -17.55 1.95
C ALA A 117 11.79 -17.02 1.37
N GLY A 118 12.70 -16.49 2.23
CA GLY A 118 14.00 -15.95 1.81
C GLY A 118 13.95 -14.53 1.23
N LEU A 119 12.82 -13.82 1.41
CA LEU A 119 12.64 -12.46 0.91
C LEU A 119 13.02 -11.42 1.97
N ASN A 120 13.64 -10.33 1.51
CA ASN A 120 13.99 -9.22 2.39
C ASN A 120 12.77 -8.34 2.67
N ALA A 121 12.28 -8.36 3.90
CA ALA A 121 11.11 -7.60 4.30
C ALA A 121 11.31 -6.91 5.64
N MET A 122 10.82 -5.67 5.76
CA MET A 122 10.81 -4.91 7.02
C MET A 122 9.50 -4.15 7.20
N VAL A 123 9.07 -4.02 8.46
CA VAL A 123 7.90 -3.23 8.83
C VAL A 123 8.33 -1.81 9.17
N LEU A 124 7.73 -0.83 8.49
CA LEU A 124 7.90 0.58 8.78
C LEU A 124 6.62 1.15 9.42
N SER A 125 6.80 1.85 10.54
CA SER A 125 5.73 2.66 11.11
C SER A 125 5.70 4.01 10.40
N VAL A 126 4.82 4.17 9.40
CA VAL A 126 4.66 5.42 8.67
C VAL A 126 3.54 6.23 9.31
N ARG A 127 3.89 7.36 9.91
CA ARG A 127 2.92 8.35 10.36
C ARG A 127 2.67 9.31 9.20
N VAL A 128 1.47 9.28 8.62
CA VAL A 128 1.05 10.30 7.66
C VAL A 128 0.61 11.53 8.48
N LEU A 129 1.41 12.58 8.43
CA LEU A 129 1.01 13.87 8.98
C LEU A 129 0.05 14.51 7.99
N GLU A 130 -1.15 14.89 8.44
CA GLU A 130 -2.05 15.71 7.61
C GLU A 130 -1.34 17.00 7.16
N PRO A 131 -1.60 17.47 5.93
CA PRO A 131 -1.23 18.83 5.56
C PRO A 131 -1.96 19.77 6.54
N ILE A 132 -1.19 20.60 7.24
CA ILE A 132 -1.76 21.70 8.03
C ILE A 132 -2.55 22.56 7.03
N GLU A 133 -3.88 22.55 7.13
CA GLU A 133 -4.71 23.54 6.43
C GLU A 133 -4.27 24.91 6.94
N MET A 134 -3.54 25.64 6.09
CA MET A 134 -3.25 27.05 6.37
C MET A 134 -4.58 27.78 6.50
N PRO A 135 -4.82 28.50 7.60
CA PRO A 135 -6.03 29.29 7.73
C PRO A 135 -6.09 30.24 6.53
N GLN A 136 -7.18 30.17 5.78
CA GLN A 136 -7.47 31.16 4.74
C GLN A 136 -7.66 32.48 5.47
N PHE A 137 -6.68 33.36 5.34
CA PHE A 137 -6.86 34.77 5.71
C PHE A 137 -7.97 35.31 4.79
N SER A 138 -9.17 35.43 5.36
CA SER A 138 -10.26 36.18 4.75
C SER A 138 -9.76 37.62 4.53
N SER A 139 -9.62 37.96 3.29
CA SER A 139 -9.34 39.34 2.88
C SER A 139 -10.67 40.12 2.88
N ASP A 140 -11.26 40.31 4.04
CA ASP A 140 -12.33 41.29 4.23
C ASP A 140 -11.82 42.36 5.16
N ALA A 141 -11.18 43.34 4.55
CA ALA A 141 -10.99 44.67 5.15
C ALA A 141 -10.70 45.69 4.05
N ALA A 142 -11.75 46.23 3.51
CA ALA A 142 -11.78 47.63 3.06
C ALA A 142 -13.22 48.04 2.75
#